data_fedd6916bbb21e32c012ed6c2844f743
#
_entry.id   fedd6916bbb21e32c012ed6c2844f743
#
_cell.length_a   1.000
_cell.length_b   1.000
_cell.length_c   1.000
_cell.angle_alpha   90.00
_cell.angle_beta   90.00
_cell.angle_gamma   90.00
#
_symmetry.space_group_name_H-M   'P 1'
#
loop_
_entity.id
_entity.type
_entity.pdbx_description
1 polymer ?
#
loop_
_entity_poly.entity_id
_entity_poly.type
_entity_poly.pdbx_seq_one_letter_code
_entity_poly.pdbx_strand_id
1 'polypeptide(L)'
;SGDIGLIMARRMTLEGAKVSGVAELMPYSNGLPRNIKQCLEDFGIPLFLSHTVTKIFGHDRLEGIELAQVDENRRPIAGTEKNFAVDTLLLSCGLIPENHLGDACGIVMDPHIKGPLVDADYMTSVPGIFACGNGLHVHDLADFVVHQATLAAQGCTRYLQGVKSMQKEIHAQAGQNVGYVVPGILHTDSLPKIVEFYFRVRKPIRGGTIIL
;
A
#
# COMPACT_ATOMS: atom_id res chain seq x y z
N SER A 1 -7.48 8.80 -3.57
CA SER A 1 -7.90 8.71 -2.15
C SER A 1 -6.92 7.86 -1.34
N GLY A 2 -7.40 7.19 -0.32
CA GLY A 2 -6.59 6.55 0.72
C GLY A 2 -6.42 7.49 1.91
N ASP A 3 -5.86 7.00 3.04
CA ASP A 3 -5.78 7.77 4.29
C ASP A 3 -5.09 9.13 4.13
N ILE A 4 -4.00 9.18 3.38
CA ILE A 4 -3.27 10.44 3.16
C ILE A 4 -4.15 11.45 2.42
N GLY A 5 -4.89 11.03 1.39
CA GLY A 5 -5.82 11.91 0.68
C GLY A 5 -6.91 12.48 1.57
N LEU A 6 -7.48 11.65 2.46
CA LEU A 6 -8.49 12.07 3.43
C LEU A 6 -7.92 13.06 4.45
N ILE A 7 -6.77 12.77 5.04
CA ILE A 7 -6.08 13.63 6.01
C ILE A 7 -5.71 14.97 5.39
N MET A 8 -5.20 14.96 4.15
CA MET A 8 -4.84 16.20 3.45
C MET A 8 -6.06 17.03 3.07
N ALA A 9 -7.18 16.43 2.70
CA ALA A 9 -8.42 17.15 2.46
C ALA A 9 -8.86 17.94 3.70
N ARG A 10 -8.84 17.30 4.89
CA ARG A 10 -9.08 17.98 6.15
C ARG A 10 -8.05 19.08 6.43
N ARG A 11 -6.75 18.78 6.26
CA ARG A 11 -5.69 19.73 6.53
C ARG A 11 -5.82 20.98 5.66
N MET A 12 -6.04 20.83 4.37
CA MET A 12 -6.26 21.94 3.45
C MET A 12 -7.46 22.80 3.86
N THR A 13 -8.56 22.17 4.29
CA THR A 13 -9.74 22.90 4.79
C THR A 13 -9.41 23.72 6.03
N LEU A 14 -8.63 23.17 6.98
CA LEU A 14 -8.20 23.87 8.18
C LEU A 14 -7.29 25.07 7.89
N GLU A 15 -6.52 25.00 6.80
CA GLU A 15 -5.67 26.11 6.32
C GLU A 15 -6.46 27.14 5.46
N GLY A 16 -7.78 26.98 5.35
CA GLY A 16 -8.64 27.92 4.67
C GLY A 16 -8.90 27.63 3.19
N ALA A 17 -8.40 26.54 2.65
CA ALA A 17 -8.72 26.14 1.28
C ALA A 17 -10.14 25.55 1.19
N LYS A 18 -10.84 25.80 0.07
CA LYS A 18 -12.10 25.17 -0.25
C LYS A 18 -11.86 23.85 -0.95
N VAL A 19 -12.01 22.72 -0.24
CA VAL A 19 -11.89 21.41 -0.82
C VAL A 19 -13.21 21.04 -1.53
N SER A 20 -13.17 20.91 -2.87
CA SER A 20 -14.34 20.58 -3.68
C SER A 20 -14.76 19.12 -3.57
N GLY A 21 -13.88 18.23 -3.17
CA GLY A 21 -14.18 16.83 -2.92
C GLY A 21 -12.94 15.93 -2.98
N VAL A 22 -13.17 14.66 -2.66
CA VAL A 22 -12.18 13.59 -2.76
C VAL A 22 -12.69 12.54 -3.73
N ALA A 23 -11.89 12.19 -4.74
CA ALA A 23 -12.22 11.12 -5.68
C ALA A 23 -11.52 9.81 -5.28
N GLU A 24 -12.26 8.71 -5.35
CA GLU A 24 -11.78 7.36 -5.11
C GLU A 24 -12.16 6.46 -6.30
N LEU A 25 -11.16 5.80 -6.86
CA LEU A 25 -11.31 4.92 -8.01
C LEU A 25 -12.17 3.69 -7.70
N MET A 26 -12.06 3.18 -6.45
CA MET A 26 -12.79 2.00 -6.01
C MET A 26 -14.22 2.34 -5.59
N PRO A 27 -15.15 1.37 -5.60
CA PRO A 27 -16.52 1.56 -5.09
C PRO A 27 -16.58 1.64 -3.56
N TYR A 28 -15.46 1.65 -2.89
CA TYR A 28 -15.30 1.80 -1.45
C TYR A 28 -14.01 2.57 -1.14
N SER A 29 -13.98 3.27 -0.02
CA SER A 29 -12.75 3.91 0.45
C SER A 29 -11.83 2.89 1.12
N ASN A 30 -10.54 2.93 0.76
CA ASN A 30 -9.50 2.16 1.45
C ASN A 30 -8.98 2.86 2.72
N GLY A 31 -9.46 4.07 3.00
CA GLY A 31 -9.12 4.79 4.22
C GLY A 31 -9.80 4.22 5.46
N LEU A 32 -9.19 4.45 6.62
CA LEU A 32 -9.76 4.04 7.89
C LEU A 32 -11.13 4.73 8.14
N PRO A 33 -12.13 4.02 8.67
CA PRO A 33 -13.47 4.60 8.92
C PRO A 33 -13.43 5.90 9.73
N ARG A 34 -12.51 5.98 10.72
CA ARG A 34 -12.30 7.21 11.52
C ARG A 34 -11.87 8.40 10.66
N ASN A 35 -11.04 8.17 9.64
CA ASN A 35 -10.55 9.23 8.76
C ASN A 35 -11.65 9.68 7.79
N ILE A 36 -12.49 8.78 7.31
CA ILE A 36 -13.69 9.16 6.52
C ILE A 36 -14.56 10.10 7.37
N LYS A 37 -14.87 9.71 8.61
CA LYS A 37 -15.68 10.51 9.53
C LYS A 37 -15.03 11.87 9.81
N GLN A 38 -13.81 11.86 10.38
CA GLN A 38 -13.15 13.06 10.90
C GLN A 38 -12.56 13.98 9.81
N CYS A 39 -12.28 13.47 8.64
CA CYS A 39 -11.63 14.25 7.60
C CYS A 39 -12.58 14.71 6.48
N LEU A 40 -13.68 14.00 6.25
CA LEU A 40 -14.64 14.36 5.21
C LEU A 40 -16.00 14.74 5.79
N GLU A 41 -16.67 13.82 6.51
CA GLU A 41 -18.05 14.04 6.97
C GLU A 41 -18.16 15.24 7.92
N ASP A 42 -17.26 15.36 8.91
CA ASP A 42 -17.26 16.47 9.86
C ASP A 42 -16.99 17.85 9.22
N PHE A 43 -16.43 17.85 8.00
CA PHE A 43 -16.16 19.05 7.19
C PHE A 43 -17.09 19.22 6.00
N GLY A 44 -18.05 18.29 5.80
CA GLY A 44 -18.96 18.31 4.65
C GLY A 44 -18.28 18.17 3.30
N ILE A 45 -17.09 17.53 3.24
CA ILE A 45 -16.34 17.30 2.01
C ILE A 45 -16.91 16.07 1.29
N PRO A 46 -17.37 16.19 0.05
CA PRO A 46 -17.95 15.06 -0.68
C PRO A 46 -16.89 14.03 -1.07
N LEU A 47 -17.27 12.74 -0.96
CA LEU A 47 -16.49 11.59 -1.42
C LEU A 47 -17.15 11.00 -2.68
N PHE A 48 -16.43 11.06 -3.80
CA PHE A 48 -16.86 10.49 -5.08
C PHE A 48 -16.24 9.10 -5.26
N LEU A 49 -16.99 8.05 -4.89
CA LEU A 49 -16.58 6.65 -5.10
C LEU A 49 -16.79 6.25 -6.57
N SER A 50 -15.98 5.31 -7.05
CA SER A 50 -15.97 4.87 -8.47
C SER A 50 -15.76 6.04 -9.43
N HIS A 51 -14.90 7.00 -9.10
CA HIS A 51 -14.59 8.14 -9.94
C HIS A 51 -13.09 8.31 -10.15
N THR A 52 -12.72 8.86 -11.31
CA THR A 52 -11.33 9.22 -11.62
C THR A 52 -11.28 10.54 -12.37
N VAL A 53 -10.12 11.22 -12.30
CA VAL A 53 -9.84 12.39 -13.12
C VAL A 53 -9.53 11.93 -14.54
N THR A 54 -10.26 12.46 -15.52
CA THR A 54 -10.13 12.11 -16.94
C THR A 54 -9.43 13.19 -17.75
N LYS A 55 -9.56 14.47 -17.32
CA LYS A 55 -8.87 15.60 -17.95
C LYS A 55 -8.43 16.62 -16.93
N ILE A 56 -7.39 17.34 -17.30
CA ILE A 56 -6.82 18.48 -16.58
C ILE A 56 -6.89 19.67 -17.51
N PHE A 57 -7.40 20.80 -17.03
CA PHE A 57 -7.52 22.05 -17.76
C PHE A 57 -6.51 23.08 -17.23
N GLY A 58 -5.98 23.92 -18.13
CA GLY A 58 -4.98 24.92 -17.86
C GLY A 58 -3.63 24.53 -18.49
N HIS A 59 -2.81 25.53 -18.86
CA HIS A 59 -1.49 25.34 -19.48
C HIS A 59 -0.37 25.59 -18.46
N ASP A 60 -0.27 26.81 -17.96
CA ASP A 60 0.79 27.20 -17.01
C ASP A 60 0.38 26.91 -15.56
N ARG A 61 -0.90 26.88 -15.29
CA ARG A 61 -1.49 26.59 -14.00
C ARG A 61 -2.78 25.77 -14.18
N LEU A 62 -3.12 24.96 -13.16
CA LEU A 62 -4.39 24.26 -13.12
C LEU A 62 -5.55 25.24 -13.03
N GLU A 63 -6.53 25.13 -13.93
CA GLU A 63 -7.75 25.91 -13.97
C GLU A 63 -9.01 25.08 -13.70
N GLY A 64 -8.88 23.75 -13.82
CA GLY A 64 -9.96 22.83 -13.56
C GLY A 64 -9.61 21.39 -13.87
N ILE A 65 -10.53 20.50 -13.52
CA ILE A 65 -10.46 19.08 -13.83
C ILE A 65 -11.80 18.56 -14.32
N GLU A 66 -11.77 17.50 -15.10
CA GLU A 66 -12.94 16.68 -15.42
C GLU A 66 -12.86 15.38 -14.60
N LEU A 67 -13.94 15.05 -13.92
CA LEU A 67 -14.11 13.82 -13.12
C LEU A 67 -15.21 12.99 -13.76
N ALA A 68 -14.96 11.69 -14.00
CA ALA A 68 -15.97 10.78 -14.52
C ALA A 68 -16.11 9.54 -13.64
N GLN A 69 -17.30 8.92 -13.68
CA GLN A 69 -17.50 7.60 -13.10
C GLN A 69 -16.71 6.54 -13.85
N VAL A 70 -16.34 5.47 -13.17
CA VAL A 70 -15.70 4.31 -13.76
C VAL A 70 -16.56 3.05 -13.60
N ASP A 71 -16.44 2.16 -14.58
CA ASP A 71 -17.04 0.83 -14.56
C ASP A 71 -16.26 -0.15 -13.63
N GLU A 72 -16.69 -1.41 -13.59
CA GLU A 72 -16.05 -2.49 -12.82
C GLU A 72 -14.63 -2.77 -13.28
N ASN A 73 -14.27 -2.43 -14.53
CA ASN A 73 -12.93 -2.54 -15.10
C ASN A 73 -12.11 -1.27 -14.89
N ARG A 74 -12.61 -0.31 -14.12
CA ARG A 74 -12.00 1.00 -13.82
C ARG A 74 -11.82 1.87 -15.07
N ARG A 75 -12.69 1.72 -16.07
CA ARG A 75 -12.69 2.54 -17.29
C ARG A 75 -13.72 3.64 -17.16
N PRO A 76 -13.40 4.88 -17.56
CA PRO A 76 -14.34 5.98 -17.52
C PRO A 76 -15.61 5.68 -18.35
N ILE A 77 -16.76 5.99 -17.78
CA ILE A 77 -18.08 5.83 -18.42
C ILE A 77 -18.42 7.15 -19.10
N ALA A 78 -18.57 7.13 -20.43
CA ALA A 78 -18.94 8.30 -21.21
C ALA A 78 -20.33 8.84 -20.80
N GLY A 79 -20.45 10.17 -20.72
CA GLY A 79 -21.68 10.85 -20.33
C GLY A 79 -21.83 11.05 -18.82
N THR A 80 -20.84 10.65 -18.01
CA THR A 80 -20.82 10.86 -16.55
C THR A 80 -19.87 11.97 -16.12
N GLU A 81 -19.24 12.66 -17.06
CA GLU A 81 -18.23 13.67 -16.84
C GLU A 81 -18.81 14.88 -16.09
N LYS A 82 -18.06 15.35 -15.08
CA LYS A 82 -18.33 16.55 -14.31
C LYS A 82 -17.11 17.42 -14.25
N ASN A 83 -17.26 18.69 -14.60
CA ASN A 83 -16.18 19.66 -14.54
C ASN A 83 -16.17 20.38 -13.20
N PHE A 84 -14.97 20.54 -12.64
CA PHE A 84 -14.69 21.28 -11.42
C PHE A 84 -13.68 22.38 -11.73
N ALA A 85 -14.04 23.63 -11.46
CA ALA A 85 -13.12 24.76 -11.48
C ALA A 85 -12.30 24.71 -10.18
N VAL A 86 -11.06 24.29 -10.29
CA VAL A 86 -10.11 24.14 -9.17
C VAL A 86 -8.72 24.59 -9.62
N ASP A 87 -7.96 25.18 -8.73
CA ASP A 87 -6.60 25.65 -8.96
C ASP A 87 -5.53 24.68 -8.43
N THR A 88 -5.96 23.63 -7.73
CA THR A 88 -5.06 22.65 -7.12
C THR A 88 -5.67 21.24 -7.20
N LEU A 89 -4.86 20.28 -7.62
CA LEU A 89 -5.18 18.84 -7.60
C LEU A 89 -4.12 18.11 -6.80
N LEU A 90 -4.52 17.47 -5.69
CA LEU A 90 -3.64 16.62 -4.89
C LEU A 90 -3.79 15.17 -5.33
N LEU A 91 -2.68 14.54 -5.70
CA LEU A 91 -2.64 13.13 -6.07
C LEU A 91 -2.23 12.28 -4.87
N SER A 92 -3.13 11.37 -4.48
CA SER A 92 -2.90 10.37 -3.43
C SER A 92 -3.28 8.99 -3.99
N CYS A 93 -2.41 8.46 -4.86
CA CYS A 93 -2.68 7.27 -5.67
C CYS A 93 -2.08 5.99 -5.10
N GLY A 94 -1.68 6.00 -3.83
CA GLY A 94 -1.03 4.90 -3.14
C GLY A 94 0.50 5.00 -3.15
N LEU A 95 1.13 4.04 -2.48
CA LEU A 95 2.58 3.95 -2.34
C LEU A 95 3.09 2.75 -3.14
N ILE A 96 4.33 2.86 -3.61
CA ILE A 96 5.10 1.76 -4.21
C ILE A 96 6.41 1.69 -3.42
N PRO A 97 6.85 0.49 -3.00
CA PRO A 97 8.15 0.32 -2.36
C PRO A 97 9.28 0.90 -3.22
N GLU A 98 10.12 1.74 -2.63
CA GLU A 98 11.27 2.35 -3.28
C GLU A 98 12.50 1.46 -3.09
N ASN A 99 12.99 0.84 -4.15
CA ASN A 99 14.01 -0.22 -4.09
C ASN A 99 15.17 -0.04 -5.07
N HIS A 100 15.41 1.15 -5.61
CA HIS A 100 16.52 1.37 -6.56
C HIS A 100 17.89 0.91 -6.03
N LEU A 101 18.16 1.10 -4.73
CA LEU A 101 19.39 0.61 -4.12
C LEU A 101 19.42 -0.93 -4.03
N GLY A 102 18.28 -1.56 -3.73
CA GLY A 102 18.13 -3.01 -3.71
C GLY A 102 18.34 -3.64 -5.09
N ASP A 103 17.74 -3.04 -6.12
CA ASP A 103 17.93 -3.46 -7.51
C ASP A 103 19.40 -3.36 -7.91
N ALA A 104 20.09 -2.28 -7.55
CA ALA A 104 21.52 -2.09 -7.83
C ALA A 104 22.40 -3.12 -7.12
N CYS A 105 21.97 -3.67 -5.97
CA CYS A 105 22.65 -4.74 -5.24
C CYS A 105 22.31 -6.16 -5.77
N GLY A 106 21.45 -6.28 -6.78
CA GLY A 106 21.04 -7.57 -7.34
C GLY A 106 20.09 -8.37 -6.44
N ILE A 107 19.33 -7.69 -5.59
CA ILE A 107 18.32 -8.32 -4.73
C ILE A 107 17.14 -8.78 -5.61
N VAL A 108 16.68 -10.02 -5.39
CA VAL A 108 15.49 -10.54 -6.07
C VAL A 108 14.25 -9.85 -5.53
N MET A 109 13.46 -9.25 -6.45
CA MET A 109 12.20 -8.57 -6.13
C MET A 109 11.00 -9.47 -6.34
N ASP A 110 10.03 -9.40 -5.44
CA ASP A 110 8.72 -10.02 -5.63
C ASP A 110 7.82 -9.09 -6.47
N PRO A 111 7.33 -9.55 -7.62
CA PRO A 111 6.53 -8.71 -8.53
C PRO A 111 5.16 -8.30 -7.95
N HIS A 112 4.67 -8.99 -6.92
CA HIS A 112 3.36 -8.71 -6.31
C HIS A 112 3.44 -7.58 -5.28
N ILE A 113 4.45 -7.60 -4.42
CA ILE A 113 4.70 -6.55 -3.42
C ILE A 113 5.53 -5.39 -3.99
N LYS A 114 6.25 -5.62 -5.08
CA LYS A 114 7.24 -4.70 -5.67
C LYS A 114 8.35 -4.31 -4.69
N GLY A 115 8.65 -5.19 -3.78
CA GLY A 115 9.71 -5.10 -2.80
C GLY A 115 10.55 -6.37 -2.79
N PRO A 116 11.62 -6.42 -1.98
CA PRO A 116 12.50 -7.57 -1.89
C PRO A 116 11.76 -8.85 -1.50
N LEU A 117 12.12 -9.95 -2.16
CA LEU A 117 11.76 -11.29 -1.67
C LEU A 117 12.61 -11.59 -0.43
N VAL A 118 11.96 -11.87 0.69
CA VAL A 118 12.64 -12.11 1.98
C VAL A 118 12.24 -13.45 2.59
N ASP A 119 13.16 -13.97 3.42
CA ASP A 119 12.90 -15.13 4.27
C ASP A 119 12.23 -14.77 5.61
N ALA A 120 12.03 -15.78 6.47
CA ALA A 120 11.40 -15.63 7.78
C ALA A 120 12.19 -14.75 8.76
N ASP A 121 13.47 -14.51 8.52
CA ASP A 121 14.32 -13.58 9.26
C ASP A 121 14.43 -12.20 8.58
N TYR A 122 13.64 -11.94 7.53
CA TYR A 122 13.66 -10.72 6.73
C TYR A 122 14.96 -10.49 5.94
N MET A 123 15.78 -11.53 5.78
CA MET A 123 16.96 -11.48 4.93
C MET A 123 16.54 -11.62 3.47
N THR A 124 17.17 -10.83 2.61
CA THR A 124 16.94 -10.84 1.16
C THR A 124 17.70 -11.98 0.47
N SER A 125 17.60 -12.08 -0.84
CA SER A 125 18.39 -13.02 -1.65
C SER A 125 19.90 -12.76 -1.57
N VAL A 126 20.33 -11.59 -1.08
CA VAL A 126 21.73 -11.23 -0.86
C VAL A 126 22.05 -11.38 0.63
N PRO A 127 22.91 -12.34 1.03
CA PRO A 127 23.22 -12.57 2.43
C PRO A 127 23.74 -11.33 3.15
N GLY A 128 23.20 -11.07 4.36
CA GLY A 128 23.55 -9.91 5.17
C GLY A 128 22.79 -8.63 4.82
N ILE A 129 21.94 -8.65 3.82
CA ILE A 129 21.01 -7.55 3.51
C ILE A 129 19.60 -7.94 3.95
N PHE A 130 18.97 -7.07 4.75
CA PHE A 130 17.65 -7.26 5.32
C PHE A 130 16.70 -6.17 4.82
N ALA A 131 15.41 -6.50 4.68
CA ALA A 131 14.42 -5.54 4.26
C ALA A 131 13.19 -5.58 5.17
N CYS A 132 12.66 -4.39 5.51
CA CYS A 132 11.45 -4.23 6.31
C CYS A 132 10.73 -2.91 5.98
N GLY A 133 9.56 -2.72 6.55
CA GLY A 133 8.75 -1.51 6.40
C GLY A 133 8.26 -1.31 4.96
N ASN A 134 7.99 -0.05 4.60
CA ASN A 134 7.43 0.28 3.29
C ASN A 134 8.37 0.06 2.10
N GLY A 135 9.66 -0.17 2.36
CA GLY A 135 10.60 -0.64 1.33
C GLY A 135 10.39 -2.12 0.97
N LEU A 136 9.87 -2.92 1.92
CA LEU A 136 9.52 -4.32 1.68
C LEU A 136 8.11 -4.45 1.11
N HIS A 137 7.11 -4.01 1.85
CA HIS A 137 5.71 -3.90 1.39
C HIS A 137 4.98 -2.80 2.13
N VAL A 138 3.94 -2.22 1.52
CA VAL A 138 3.25 -1.07 2.10
C VAL A 138 2.39 -1.50 3.29
N HIS A 139 2.60 -0.83 4.42
CA HIS A 139 1.83 -0.99 5.66
C HIS A 139 0.75 0.08 5.79
N ASP A 140 -0.36 -0.27 6.45
CA ASP A 140 -1.46 0.66 6.73
C ASP A 140 -1.19 1.50 8.00
N LEU A 141 -0.38 1.00 8.93
CA LEU A 141 -0.06 1.66 10.20
C LEU A 141 1.45 1.66 10.46
N ALA A 142 1.96 2.75 11.02
CA ALA A 142 3.37 2.89 11.41
C ALA A 142 3.78 1.87 12.48
N ASP A 143 2.85 1.48 13.37
CA ASP A 143 3.09 0.48 14.40
C ASP A 143 3.51 -0.88 13.81
N PHE A 144 2.91 -1.28 12.69
CA PHE A 144 3.32 -2.49 11.97
C PHE A 144 4.72 -2.37 11.36
N VAL A 145 5.08 -1.17 10.88
CA VAL A 145 6.44 -0.90 10.38
C VAL A 145 7.47 -1.08 11.50
N VAL A 146 7.22 -0.50 12.68
CA VAL A 146 8.11 -0.62 13.84
C VAL A 146 8.23 -2.07 14.30
N HIS A 147 7.11 -2.78 14.37
CA HIS A 147 7.11 -4.20 14.75
C HIS A 147 7.92 -5.05 13.75
N GLN A 148 7.68 -4.88 12.46
CA GLN A 148 8.42 -5.59 11.41
C GLN A 148 9.91 -5.27 11.43
N ALA A 149 10.28 -4.00 11.67
CA ALA A 149 11.69 -3.61 11.80
C ALA A 149 12.36 -4.31 13.01
N THR A 150 11.63 -4.52 14.11
CA THR A 150 12.11 -5.26 15.27
C THR A 150 12.37 -6.73 14.91
N LEU A 151 11.48 -7.37 14.17
CA LEU A 151 11.66 -8.74 13.70
C LEU A 151 12.86 -8.86 12.76
N ALA A 152 13.02 -7.93 11.82
CA ALA A 152 14.18 -7.88 10.93
C ALA A 152 15.51 -7.69 11.69
N ALA A 153 15.52 -6.87 12.75
CA ALA A 153 16.69 -6.71 13.61
C ALA A 153 17.02 -7.98 14.39
N GLN A 154 16.02 -8.74 14.82
CA GLN A 154 16.23 -10.07 15.45
C GLN A 154 16.81 -11.06 14.43
N GLY A 155 16.31 -11.07 13.18
CA GLY A 155 16.86 -11.87 12.09
C GLY A 155 18.32 -11.51 11.81
N CYS A 156 18.65 -10.22 11.73
CA CYS A 156 20.02 -9.75 11.60
C CYS A 156 20.91 -10.25 12.75
N THR A 157 20.42 -10.21 13.99
CA THR A 157 21.15 -10.72 15.16
C THR A 157 21.43 -12.21 15.05
N ARG A 158 20.45 -13.01 14.64
CA ARG A 158 20.61 -14.46 14.40
C ARG A 158 21.66 -14.74 13.33
N TYR A 159 21.62 -13.98 12.23
CA TYR A 159 22.62 -14.08 11.16
C TYR A 159 24.05 -13.81 11.68
N LEU A 160 24.24 -12.75 12.48
CA LEU A 160 25.55 -12.40 13.08
C LEU A 160 26.02 -13.46 14.09
N GLN A 161 25.10 -14.15 14.75
CA GLN A 161 25.40 -15.29 15.64
C GLN A 161 25.74 -16.59 14.88
N GLY A 162 25.77 -16.54 13.55
CA GLY A 162 26.11 -17.68 12.72
C GLY A 162 24.98 -18.69 12.50
N VAL A 163 23.75 -18.34 12.85
CA VAL A 163 22.57 -19.16 12.48
C VAL A 163 22.44 -19.06 10.97
N LYS A 164 22.96 -20.05 10.28
CA LYS A 164 22.86 -20.17 8.82
C LYS A 164 22.13 -21.44 8.49
N SER A 165 21.10 -21.32 7.68
CA SER A 165 20.63 -22.45 6.91
C SER A 165 19.95 -21.95 5.63
N MET A 166 20.22 -22.64 4.54
CA MET A 166 19.66 -22.40 3.23
C MET A 166 19.42 -23.74 2.52
N GLN A 167 19.33 -24.85 3.28
CA GLN A 167 19.33 -26.19 2.68
C GLN A 167 17.92 -26.68 2.34
N LYS A 168 16.89 -26.21 3.03
CA LYS A 168 15.49 -26.60 2.80
C LYS A 168 14.60 -25.38 2.68
N GLU A 169 14.38 -24.97 1.46
CA GLU A 169 13.56 -23.80 1.13
C GLU A 169 12.14 -24.22 0.76
N ILE A 170 11.17 -23.52 1.34
CA ILE A 170 9.75 -23.58 0.95
C ILE A 170 9.31 -22.19 0.59
N HIS A 171 8.60 -22.05 -0.54
CA HIS A 171 8.01 -20.79 -0.96
C HIS A 171 6.59 -20.65 -0.45
N ALA A 172 6.32 -19.56 0.28
CA ALA A 172 4.97 -19.16 0.62
C ALA A 172 4.30 -18.52 -0.59
N GLN A 173 3.14 -19.04 -1.00
CA GLN A 173 2.41 -18.53 -2.15
C GLN A 173 1.03 -18.01 -1.75
N ALA A 174 0.65 -16.87 -2.34
CA ALA A 174 -0.66 -16.29 -2.13
C ALA A 174 -1.74 -17.19 -2.77
N GLY A 175 -2.67 -17.69 -1.96
CA GLY A 175 -3.83 -18.45 -2.43
C GLY A 175 -4.94 -17.57 -3.01
N GLN A 176 -6.11 -18.16 -3.20
CA GLN A 176 -7.29 -17.48 -3.73
C GLN A 176 -7.65 -16.26 -2.86
N ASN A 177 -7.97 -15.14 -3.49
CA ASN A 177 -8.32 -13.86 -2.87
C ASN A 177 -7.19 -13.14 -2.10
N VAL A 178 -5.99 -13.71 -2.01
CA VAL A 178 -4.81 -13.08 -1.41
C VAL A 178 -3.96 -12.45 -2.52
N GLY A 179 -3.52 -11.22 -2.33
CA GLY A 179 -2.70 -10.49 -3.28
C GLY A 179 -1.23 -10.86 -3.18
N TYR A 180 -0.73 -11.00 -1.95
CA TYR A 180 0.64 -11.37 -1.63
C TYR A 180 0.74 -11.90 -0.20
N VAL A 181 1.87 -12.53 0.11
CA VAL A 181 2.26 -13.01 1.44
C VAL A 181 3.72 -12.64 1.69
N VAL A 182 4.05 -12.19 2.90
CA VAL A 182 5.41 -11.88 3.37
C VAL A 182 5.58 -12.54 4.74
N PRO A 183 6.68 -13.27 5.00
CA PRO A 183 7.79 -13.60 4.13
C PRO A 183 7.41 -14.55 3.00
N GLY A 184 8.14 -14.49 1.88
CA GLY A 184 7.93 -15.35 0.71
C GLY A 184 8.76 -16.64 0.75
N ILE A 185 9.77 -16.71 1.61
CA ILE A 185 10.69 -17.85 1.73
C ILE A 185 10.74 -18.33 3.18
N LEU A 186 10.74 -19.65 3.36
CA LEU A 186 10.93 -20.30 4.66
C LEU A 186 12.07 -21.31 4.56
N HIS A 187 13.10 -21.13 5.37
CA HIS A 187 14.16 -22.13 5.55
C HIS A 187 13.80 -23.03 6.72
N THR A 188 13.25 -24.22 6.45
CA THR A 188 12.62 -25.08 7.45
C THR A 188 13.59 -25.66 8.48
N ASP A 189 14.88 -25.60 8.23
CA ASP A 189 15.96 -26.05 9.12
C ASP A 189 16.47 -24.95 10.06
N SER A 190 16.02 -23.70 9.90
CA SER A 190 16.45 -22.53 10.71
C SER A 190 15.35 -21.54 11.05
N LEU A 191 14.11 -21.96 11.05
CA LEU A 191 12.98 -21.08 11.36
C LEU A 191 13.12 -20.43 12.74
N PRO A 192 12.75 -19.15 12.89
CA PRO A 192 12.52 -18.57 14.21
C PRO A 192 11.38 -19.28 14.94
N LYS A 193 11.32 -19.13 16.28
CA LYS A 193 10.26 -19.77 17.09
C LYS A 193 8.84 -19.45 16.63
N ILE A 194 8.65 -18.25 16.11
CA ILE A 194 7.38 -17.74 15.58
C ILE A 194 7.69 -17.10 14.25
N VAL A 195 6.92 -17.45 13.23
CA VAL A 195 6.92 -16.77 11.93
C VAL A 195 5.62 -16.00 11.80
N GLU A 196 5.73 -14.70 11.64
CA GLU A 196 4.58 -13.83 11.40
C GLU A 196 4.41 -13.61 9.90
N PHE A 197 3.20 -13.85 9.40
CA PHE A 197 2.87 -13.63 8.00
C PHE A 197 2.06 -12.36 7.84
N TYR A 198 2.49 -11.49 6.96
CA TYR A 198 1.73 -10.35 6.45
C TYR A 198 1.14 -10.71 5.09
N PHE A 199 -0.14 -10.44 4.92
CA PHE A 199 -0.81 -10.65 3.64
C PHE A 199 -1.84 -9.56 3.37
N ARG A 200 -2.22 -9.39 2.12
CA ARG A 200 -3.26 -8.45 1.74
C ARG A 200 -4.29 -9.15 0.86
N VAL A 201 -5.56 -9.00 1.22
CA VAL A 201 -6.67 -9.51 0.41
C VAL A 201 -6.90 -8.61 -0.80
N ARG A 202 -7.36 -9.18 -1.91
CA ARG A 202 -7.62 -8.45 -3.17
C ARG A 202 -8.87 -7.58 -3.12
N LYS A 203 -9.81 -7.90 -2.23
CA LYS A 203 -11.06 -7.18 -1.99
C LYS A 203 -11.52 -7.40 -0.56
N PRO A 204 -12.38 -6.51 0.00
CA PRO A 204 -12.95 -6.74 1.32
C PRO A 204 -13.67 -8.08 1.42
N ILE A 205 -13.37 -8.85 2.45
CA ILE A 205 -13.98 -10.16 2.73
C ILE A 205 -14.68 -10.05 4.08
N ARG A 206 -15.94 -10.48 4.13
CA ARG A 206 -16.71 -10.58 5.36
C ARG A 206 -16.87 -12.05 5.71
N GLY A 207 -16.40 -12.46 6.90
CA GLY A 207 -16.53 -13.83 7.39
C GLY A 207 -15.69 -14.84 6.60
N GLY A 208 -14.37 -14.62 6.52
CA GLY A 208 -13.43 -15.55 5.85
C GLY A 208 -12.72 -16.47 6.83
N THR A 209 -12.23 -17.61 6.31
CA THR A 209 -11.31 -18.53 6.99
C THR A 209 -9.96 -18.49 6.27
N ILE A 210 -8.87 -18.43 7.05
CA ILE A 210 -7.51 -18.56 6.52
C ILE A 210 -7.16 -20.05 6.60
N ILE A 211 -6.69 -20.59 5.49
CA ILE A 211 -6.16 -21.97 5.39
C ILE A 211 -4.69 -21.84 5.03
N LEU A 212 -3.82 -22.46 5.85
CA LEU A 212 -2.38 -22.54 5.66
C LEU A 212 -2.00 -23.93 5.16
#